data_28283043f816cbb2771b4d1b70c7a0cb
#
_entry.id   28283043f816cbb2771b4d1b70c7a0cb
#
_cell.length_a   1.000
_cell.length_b   1.000
_cell.length_c   1.000
_cell.angle_alpha   90.00
_cell.angle_beta   90.00
_cell.angle_gamma   90.00
#
_symmetry.space_group_name_H-M   'P 1'
#
loop_
_entity.id
_entity.type
_entity.pdbx_description
1 polymer ?
#
loop_
_entity_poly.entity_id
_entity_poly.type
_entity_poly.pdbx_seq_one_letter_code
_entity_poly.pdbx_strand_id
1 'polypeptide(L)'
;MSEVTRNVTHQPARRLLVGVTGGIAAYKSAELIRELTKAGYSVQVVMTRAAQQFITPLTMQALSGNAVWTDQWDDRPVNGKANAMPHIELSRNADLILVAPATADFLAKVAHGIADDLLTTLCVARDRDSCRLLVAPAMNREMWDNPATQRNIATLISDGVLILGPEGGDQACGEVGMGRMMEPEALAAAVSSMQLSAKSLAGKRVLVTAGPTFEAIDPVRGITNHSSGKMGYAIAQAAIDAGAHVTLISGPTAIPVPNVHKLIAITSAKQLFDAVKSNISEIELFFSVAAVADYTPKSPSNQKLKKSGEPLTIELEPTADVLGYVAGLPNPPFCVGFAAESQNAA
;
A
#
# COMPACT_ATOMS: atom_id res chain seq x y z
N MET A 1 -22.48 -9.21 -41.93
CA MET A 1 -22.59 -8.44 -40.69
C MET A 1 -22.34 -9.42 -39.56
N SER A 2 -21.13 -9.50 -39.07
CA SER A 2 -20.73 -10.39 -37.96
C SER A 2 -20.83 -9.63 -36.66
N GLU A 3 -21.73 -10.04 -35.78
CA GLU A 3 -21.82 -9.55 -34.40
C GLU A 3 -20.58 -9.94 -33.64
N VAL A 4 -19.82 -8.93 -33.22
CA VAL A 4 -18.73 -9.07 -32.26
C VAL A 4 -19.34 -9.11 -30.87
N THR A 5 -19.59 -10.33 -30.37
CA THR A 5 -19.98 -10.56 -28.99
C THR A 5 -18.78 -10.19 -28.09
N ARG A 6 -18.82 -9.02 -27.45
CA ARG A 6 -17.88 -8.68 -26.38
C ARG A 6 -18.16 -9.58 -25.19
N ASN A 7 -17.32 -10.57 -24.98
CA ASN A 7 -17.26 -11.29 -23.70
C ASN A 7 -16.79 -10.31 -22.62
N VAL A 8 -17.75 -9.71 -21.92
CA VAL A 8 -17.48 -9.01 -20.67
C VAL A 8 -17.19 -10.08 -19.62
N THR A 9 -15.93 -10.35 -19.36
CA THR A 9 -15.53 -11.14 -18.20
C THR A 9 -15.98 -10.39 -16.95
N HIS A 10 -17.08 -10.84 -16.34
CA HIS A 10 -17.55 -10.37 -15.04
C HIS A 10 -16.47 -10.73 -14.01
N GLN A 11 -15.60 -9.78 -13.65
CA GLN A 11 -14.84 -9.92 -12.43
C GLN A 11 -15.82 -9.95 -11.26
N PRO A 12 -15.65 -10.85 -10.28
CA PRO A 12 -16.52 -10.88 -9.12
C PRO A 12 -16.51 -9.51 -8.44
N ALA A 13 -17.71 -9.02 -8.11
CA ALA A 13 -17.85 -7.73 -7.44
C ALA A 13 -17.04 -7.75 -6.14
N ARG A 14 -16.19 -6.73 -5.96
CA ARG A 14 -15.36 -6.60 -4.76
C ARG A 14 -16.24 -6.36 -3.55
N ARG A 15 -15.96 -7.08 -2.46
CA ARG A 15 -16.79 -7.06 -1.25
C ARG A 15 -16.24 -6.05 -0.26
N LEU A 16 -17.00 -4.99 -0.06
CA LEU A 16 -16.65 -3.90 0.85
C LEU A 16 -17.60 -3.90 2.05
N LEU A 17 -17.06 -3.97 3.26
CA LEU A 17 -17.83 -3.77 4.47
C LEU A 17 -17.77 -2.30 4.88
N VAL A 18 -18.90 -1.64 4.98
CA VAL A 18 -19.02 -0.27 5.47
C VAL A 18 -19.57 -0.28 6.91
N GLY A 19 -18.73 0.12 7.85
CA GLY A 19 -19.11 0.35 9.24
C GLY A 19 -19.63 1.77 9.43
N VAL A 20 -20.78 1.94 10.08
CA VAL A 20 -21.34 3.25 10.39
C VAL A 20 -21.43 3.42 11.90
N THR A 21 -20.79 4.47 12.45
CA THR A 21 -20.81 4.78 13.88
C THR A 21 -21.69 6.00 14.18
N GLY A 22 -21.97 6.24 15.47
CA GLY A 22 -22.96 7.23 15.93
C GLY A 22 -22.44 8.65 15.93
N GLY A 23 -22.68 9.38 14.86
CA GLY A 23 -22.38 10.81 14.75
C GLY A 23 -23.23 11.47 13.68
N ILE A 24 -23.32 12.80 13.71
CA ILE A 24 -24.14 13.54 12.74
C ILE A 24 -23.72 13.23 11.29
N ALA A 25 -22.44 13.00 11.04
CA ALA A 25 -21.92 12.66 9.71
C ALA A 25 -22.43 11.30 9.16
N ALA A 26 -23.18 10.50 9.94
CA ALA A 26 -23.76 9.25 9.48
C ALA A 26 -24.70 9.42 8.27
N TYR A 27 -25.30 10.59 8.06
CA TYR A 27 -26.11 10.85 6.86
C TYR A 27 -25.29 10.78 5.58
N LYS A 28 -24.00 11.19 5.62
CA LYS A 28 -23.09 11.12 4.48
C LYS A 28 -22.78 9.68 4.06
N SER A 29 -22.90 8.73 4.98
CA SER A 29 -22.66 7.31 4.67
C SER A 29 -23.70 6.77 3.67
N ALA A 30 -24.91 7.36 3.62
CA ALA A 30 -25.92 7.00 2.63
C ALA A 30 -25.43 7.31 1.20
N GLU A 31 -24.85 8.47 0.99
CA GLU A 31 -24.30 8.88 -0.29
C GLU A 31 -23.03 8.09 -0.63
N LEU A 32 -22.14 7.90 0.36
CA LEU A 32 -20.96 7.06 0.21
C LEU A 32 -21.31 5.64 -0.28
N ILE A 33 -22.34 5.00 0.31
CA ILE A 33 -22.79 3.67 -0.13
C ILE A 33 -23.25 3.69 -1.60
N ARG A 34 -23.96 4.74 -2.02
CA ARG A 34 -24.38 4.90 -3.41
C ARG A 34 -23.19 5.03 -4.35
N GLU A 35 -22.20 5.86 -4.01
CA GLU A 35 -21.00 6.04 -4.83
C GLU A 35 -20.18 4.75 -4.93
N LEU A 36 -20.00 4.02 -3.83
CA LEU A 36 -19.32 2.73 -3.82
C LEU A 36 -20.07 1.67 -4.65
N THR A 37 -21.40 1.63 -4.55
CA THR A 37 -22.23 0.70 -5.35
C THR A 37 -22.16 1.04 -6.85
N LYS A 38 -22.20 2.32 -7.23
CA LYS A 38 -21.99 2.77 -8.63
C LYS A 38 -20.58 2.41 -9.13
N ALA A 39 -19.57 2.43 -8.26
CA ALA A 39 -18.20 2.02 -8.58
C ALA A 39 -18.04 0.49 -8.69
N GLY A 40 -19.12 -0.29 -8.54
CA GLY A 40 -19.14 -1.75 -8.74
C GLY A 40 -18.80 -2.57 -7.49
N TYR A 41 -18.82 -1.97 -6.30
CA TYR A 41 -18.62 -2.71 -5.06
C TYR A 41 -19.91 -3.42 -4.61
N SER A 42 -19.76 -4.63 -4.08
CA SER A 42 -20.80 -5.26 -3.25
C SER A 42 -20.64 -4.75 -1.81
N VAL A 43 -21.51 -3.83 -1.43
CA VAL A 43 -21.42 -3.14 -0.12
C VAL A 43 -22.24 -3.89 0.92
N GLN A 44 -21.59 -4.37 1.98
CA GLN A 44 -22.22 -4.90 3.18
C GLN A 44 -22.15 -3.85 4.29
N VAL A 45 -23.28 -3.50 4.90
CA VAL A 45 -23.33 -2.47 5.95
C VAL A 45 -23.45 -3.09 7.34
N VAL A 46 -22.66 -2.55 8.28
CA VAL A 46 -22.72 -2.85 9.71
C VAL A 46 -22.89 -1.53 10.46
N MET A 47 -23.87 -1.45 11.34
CA MET A 47 -24.18 -0.24 12.09
C MET A 47 -24.05 -0.47 13.60
N THR A 48 -23.37 0.44 14.29
CA THR A 48 -23.40 0.44 15.74
C THR A 48 -24.80 0.86 16.26
N ARG A 49 -25.12 0.54 17.52
CA ARG A 49 -26.36 0.97 18.14
C ARG A 49 -26.50 2.50 18.12
N ALA A 50 -25.41 3.22 18.31
CA ALA A 50 -25.41 4.69 18.28
C ALA A 50 -25.68 5.23 16.85
N ALA A 51 -25.21 4.56 15.79
CA ALA A 51 -25.47 4.96 14.41
C ALA A 51 -26.97 4.98 14.08
N GLN A 52 -27.72 4.04 14.63
CA GLN A 52 -29.16 3.91 14.39
C GLN A 52 -30.00 5.08 14.96
N GLN A 53 -29.41 5.95 15.82
CA GLN A 53 -30.04 7.18 16.30
C GLN A 53 -29.98 8.31 15.24
N PHE A 54 -29.07 8.20 14.26
CA PHE A 54 -28.85 9.23 13.23
C PHE A 54 -29.43 8.84 11.88
N ILE A 55 -29.38 7.56 11.55
CA ILE A 55 -29.89 7.02 10.29
C ILE A 55 -30.39 5.59 10.50
N THR A 56 -31.44 5.19 9.76
CA THR A 56 -32.04 3.88 9.98
C THR A 56 -31.34 2.77 9.20
N PRO A 57 -31.33 1.52 9.72
CA PRO A 57 -30.86 0.36 8.95
C PRO A 57 -31.61 0.17 7.63
N LEU A 58 -32.90 0.50 7.59
CA LEU A 58 -33.73 0.41 6.38
C LEU A 58 -33.19 1.31 5.26
N THR A 59 -32.76 2.53 5.58
CA THR A 59 -32.15 3.43 4.58
C THR A 59 -30.89 2.81 3.98
N MET A 60 -30.02 2.27 4.83
CA MET A 60 -28.75 1.65 4.40
C MET A 60 -29.00 0.37 3.58
N GLN A 61 -30.00 -0.43 3.96
CA GLN A 61 -30.40 -1.62 3.20
C GLN A 61 -30.92 -1.25 1.81
N ALA A 62 -31.76 -0.24 1.70
CA ALA A 62 -32.30 0.21 0.41
C ALA A 62 -31.21 0.70 -0.55
N LEU A 63 -30.13 1.31 -0.02
CA LEU A 63 -29.03 1.85 -0.82
C LEU A 63 -27.96 0.80 -1.18
N SER A 64 -27.67 -0.14 -0.29
CA SER A 64 -26.66 -1.19 -0.51
C SER A 64 -27.22 -2.41 -1.25
N GLY A 65 -28.54 -2.60 -1.20
CA GLY A 65 -29.20 -3.82 -1.68
C GLY A 65 -28.98 -5.05 -0.81
N ASN A 66 -28.29 -4.89 0.34
CA ASN A 66 -27.96 -5.97 1.25
C ASN A 66 -28.56 -5.71 2.65
N ALA A 67 -28.91 -6.78 3.36
CA ALA A 67 -29.41 -6.67 4.74
C ALA A 67 -28.32 -6.06 5.65
N VAL A 68 -28.73 -5.11 6.47
CA VAL A 68 -27.81 -4.41 7.42
C VAL A 68 -27.64 -5.22 8.68
N TRP A 69 -26.43 -5.30 9.19
CA TRP A 69 -26.09 -5.96 10.44
C TRP A 69 -25.95 -4.94 11.57
N THR A 70 -26.61 -5.21 12.70
CA THR A 70 -26.66 -4.28 13.84
C THR A 70 -26.31 -4.96 15.16
N ASP A 71 -26.29 -6.28 15.21
CA ASP A 71 -26.07 -7.05 16.42
C ASP A 71 -25.13 -8.24 16.14
N GLN A 72 -24.24 -8.54 17.08
CA GLN A 72 -23.36 -9.69 17.03
C GLN A 72 -24.06 -11.03 17.30
N TRP A 73 -25.27 -10.98 17.84
CA TRP A 73 -26.10 -12.15 18.16
C TRP A 73 -27.17 -12.43 17.08
N ASP A 74 -27.07 -11.74 15.95
CA ASP A 74 -27.97 -11.95 14.83
C ASP A 74 -27.65 -13.32 14.18
N ASP A 75 -28.62 -14.23 14.17
CA ASP A 75 -28.48 -15.60 13.71
C ASP A 75 -28.85 -15.80 12.23
N ARG A 76 -29.11 -14.71 11.51
CA ARG A 76 -29.41 -14.76 10.08
C ARG A 76 -28.28 -15.46 9.32
N PRO A 77 -28.60 -16.26 8.30
CA PRO A 77 -27.59 -16.85 7.45
C PRO A 77 -26.71 -15.79 6.76
N VAL A 78 -25.39 -15.96 6.78
CA VAL A 78 -24.48 -15.19 5.95
C VAL A 78 -24.21 -16.02 4.67
N ASN A 79 -24.46 -15.44 3.50
CA ASN A 79 -24.31 -16.13 2.21
C ASN A 79 -25.06 -17.48 2.14
N GLY A 80 -26.24 -17.58 2.74
CA GLY A 80 -27.08 -18.77 2.75
C GLY A 80 -26.62 -19.89 3.68
N LYS A 81 -25.58 -19.67 4.49
CA LYS A 81 -25.10 -20.64 5.50
C LYS A 81 -25.56 -20.21 6.89
N ALA A 82 -26.09 -21.17 7.67
CA ALA A 82 -26.34 -20.94 9.10
C ALA A 82 -25.04 -20.51 9.78
N ASN A 83 -25.08 -19.46 10.56
CA ASN A 83 -23.89 -18.85 11.12
C ASN A 83 -24.03 -18.54 12.61
N ALA A 84 -23.21 -19.17 13.42
CA ALA A 84 -23.12 -18.90 14.85
C ALA A 84 -22.15 -17.75 15.19
N MET A 85 -21.37 -17.27 14.21
CA MET A 85 -20.33 -16.25 14.40
C MET A 85 -20.30 -15.23 13.25
N PRO A 86 -21.28 -14.31 13.17
CA PRO A 86 -21.40 -13.34 12.08
C PRO A 86 -20.13 -12.51 11.87
N HIS A 87 -19.43 -12.12 12.94
CA HIS A 87 -18.21 -11.34 12.87
C HIS A 87 -17.08 -12.08 12.11
N ILE A 88 -16.95 -13.39 12.23
CA ILE A 88 -15.94 -14.17 11.49
C ILE A 88 -16.31 -14.24 10.00
N GLU A 89 -17.56 -14.59 9.69
CA GLU A 89 -18.00 -14.73 8.31
C GLU A 89 -17.98 -13.38 7.56
N LEU A 90 -18.44 -12.32 8.19
CA LEU A 90 -18.46 -10.99 7.59
C LEU A 90 -17.04 -10.46 7.36
N SER A 91 -16.12 -10.63 8.31
CA SER A 91 -14.74 -10.18 8.16
C SER A 91 -13.97 -10.97 7.11
N ARG A 92 -14.15 -12.30 7.04
CA ARG A 92 -13.51 -13.15 6.01
C ARG A 92 -14.08 -12.93 4.60
N ASN A 93 -15.33 -12.49 4.52
CA ASN A 93 -15.97 -12.18 3.26
C ASN A 93 -15.75 -10.72 2.80
N ALA A 94 -15.01 -9.91 3.54
CA ALA A 94 -14.68 -8.54 3.17
C ALA A 94 -13.26 -8.47 2.59
N ASP A 95 -13.12 -7.85 1.43
CA ASP A 95 -11.81 -7.51 0.86
C ASP A 95 -11.26 -6.21 1.49
N LEU A 96 -12.16 -5.40 2.06
CA LEU A 96 -11.87 -4.13 2.71
C LEU A 96 -12.94 -3.78 3.74
N ILE A 97 -12.56 -3.19 4.86
CA ILE A 97 -13.46 -2.58 5.85
C ILE A 97 -13.23 -1.07 5.84
N LEU A 98 -14.27 -0.29 5.59
CA LEU A 98 -14.28 1.16 5.72
C LEU A 98 -15.26 1.57 6.81
N VAL A 99 -14.80 2.28 7.84
CA VAL A 99 -15.66 2.84 8.88
C VAL A 99 -15.82 4.34 8.65
N ALA A 100 -17.01 4.74 8.26
CA ALA A 100 -17.36 6.11 7.90
C ALA A 100 -18.81 6.41 8.30
N PRO A 101 -19.04 7.35 9.25
CA PRO A 101 -18.03 8.04 10.06
C PRO A 101 -17.38 7.14 11.11
N ALA A 102 -16.15 7.46 11.53
CA ALA A 102 -15.47 6.85 12.67
C ALA A 102 -15.44 7.87 13.83
N THR A 103 -16.20 7.61 14.90
CA THR A 103 -16.24 8.48 16.09
C THR A 103 -15.00 8.28 16.96
N ALA A 104 -14.73 9.24 17.86
CA ALA A 104 -13.66 9.13 18.86
C ALA A 104 -13.80 7.87 19.74
N ASP A 105 -15.04 7.49 20.11
CA ASP A 105 -15.32 6.24 20.85
C ASP A 105 -14.88 5.01 20.05
N PHE A 106 -15.29 4.91 18.77
CA PHE A 106 -14.91 3.80 17.91
C PHE A 106 -13.39 3.72 17.72
N LEU A 107 -12.74 4.86 17.44
CA LEU A 107 -11.28 4.93 17.27
C LEU A 107 -10.54 4.46 18.52
N ALA A 108 -11.01 4.90 19.71
CA ALA A 108 -10.45 4.48 20.99
C ALA A 108 -10.61 2.97 21.21
N LYS A 109 -11.79 2.42 20.95
CA LYS A 109 -12.05 0.98 21.09
C LYS A 109 -11.11 0.13 20.22
N VAL A 110 -11.01 0.46 18.94
CA VAL A 110 -10.16 -0.30 18.02
C VAL A 110 -8.67 -0.15 18.36
N ALA A 111 -8.21 1.05 18.74
CA ALA A 111 -6.84 1.29 19.18
C ALA A 111 -6.44 0.48 20.42
N HIS A 112 -7.40 0.12 21.27
CA HIS A 112 -7.17 -0.68 22.47
C HIS A 112 -7.66 -2.13 22.37
N GLY A 113 -8.11 -2.57 21.18
CA GLY A 113 -8.57 -3.94 20.97
C GLY A 113 -9.89 -4.27 21.68
N ILE A 114 -10.72 -3.27 22.02
CA ILE A 114 -12.02 -3.47 22.65
C ILE A 114 -13.01 -3.93 21.58
N ALA A 115 -13.61 -5.10 21.78
CA ALA A 115 -14.53 -5.78 20.88
C ALA A 115 -15.87 -6.02 21.58
N ASP A 116 -16.59 -4.94 21.92
CA ASP A 116 -17.82 -4.98 22.70
C ASP A 116 -19.11 -4.85 21.86
N ASP A 117 -18.96 -4.63 20.55
CA ASP A 117 -20.05 -4.67 19.58
C ASP A 117 -19.62 -5.41 18.28
N LEU A 118 -20.58 -5.63 17.39
CA LEU A 118 -20.31 -6.36 16.13
C LEU A 118 -19.22 -5.68 15.30
N LEU A 119 -19.26 -4.34 15.16
CA LEU A 119 -18.34 -3.62 14.29
C LEU A 119 -16.89 -3.64 14.83
N THR A 120 -16.72 -3.41 16.12
CA THR A 120 -15.40 -3.49 16.77
C THR A 120 -14.87 -4.91 16.77
N THR A 121 -15.72 -5.92 16.99
CA THR A 121 -15.37 -7.34 16.91
C THR A 121 -14.89 -7.72 15.49
N LEU A 122 -15.59 -7.26 14.45
CA LEU A 122 -15.17 -7.43 13.04
C LEU A 122 -13.79 -6.86 12.78
N CYS A 123 -13.52 -5.65 13.26
CA CYS A 123 -12.23 -4.99 13.07
C CYS A 123 -11.07 -5.76 13.72
N VAL A 124 -11.32 -6.36 14.90
CA VAL A 124 -10.32 -7.18 15.61
C VAL A 124 -10.17 -8.56 14.98
N ALA A 125 -11.27 -9.16 14.49
CA ALA A 125 -11.29 -10.52 13.93
C ALA A 125 -10.83 -10.60 12.46
N ARG A 126 -10.66 -9.46 11.78
CA ARG A 126 -10.25 -9.45 10.36
C ARG A 126 -8.89 -10.09 10.17
N ASP A 127 -8.68 -10.71 9.04
CA ASP A 127 -7.34 -11.08 8.57
C ASP A 127 -6.63 -9.81 8.06
N ARG A 128 -5.57 -9.38 8.74
CA ARG A 128 -4.85 -8.13 8.46
C ARG A 128 -4.10 -8.16 7.13
N ASP A 129 -3.72 -9.33 6.65
CA ASP A 129 -2.96 -9.48 5.40
C ASP A 129 -3.87 -9.39 4.17
N SER A 130 -5.12 -9.85 4.29
CA SER A 130 -6.08 -9.91 3.18
C SER A 130 -7.16 -8.83 3.23
N CYS A 131 -7.47 -8.26 4.41
CA CYS A 131 -8.53 -7.29 4.62
C CYS A 131 -8.02 -6.04 5.34
N ARG A 132 -7.83 -4.96 4.60
CA ARG A 132 -7.39 -3.67 5.16
C ARG A 132 -8.53 -2.98 5.90
N LEU A 133 -8.18 -2.23 6.96
CA LEU A 133 -9.09 -1.38 7.69
C LEU A 133 -8.81 0.09 7.39
N LEU A 134 -9.85 0.79 6.93
CA LEU A 134 -9.85 2.23 6.69
C LEU A 134 -10.83 2.88 7.65
N VAL A 135 -10.48 4.04 8.17
CA VAL A 135 -11.37 4.81 9.04
C VAL A 135 -11.45 6.27 8.57
N ALA A 136 -12.65 6.81 8.50
CA ALA A 136 -12.92 8.22 8.20
C ALA A 136 -13.37 8.94 9.46
N PRO A 137 -12.45 9.60 10.21
CA PRO A 137 -12.79 10.27 11.46
C PRO A 137 -13.82 11.38 11.26
N ALA A 138 -14.76 11.49 12.22
CA ALA A 138 -15.77 12.56 12.25
C ALA A 138 -16.11 12.91 13.69
N MET A 139 -15.76 14.13 14.10
CA MET A 139 -16.00 14.66 15.45
C MET A 139 -15.81 16.19 15.43
N ASN A 140 -16.13 16.87 16.53
CA ASN A 140 -15.81 18.29 16.61
C ASN A 140 -14.29 18.52 16.78
N ARG A 141 -13.85 19.75 16.57
CA ARG A 141 -12.44 20.15 16.62
C ARG A 141 -11.78 19.79 17.95
N GLU A 142 -12.41 20.12 19.07
CA GLU A 142 -11.85 19.89 20.41
C GLU A 142 -11.66 18.38 20.70
N MET A 143 -12.57 17.55 20.20
CA MET A 143 -12.43 16.09 20.29
C MET A 143 -11.29 15.59 19.39
N TRP A 144 -11.13 16.17 18.19
CA TRP A 144 -10.04 15.80 17.28
C TRP A 144 -8.68 16.20 17.87
N ASP A 145 -8.54 17.45 18.35
CA ASP A 145 -7.30 17.97 18.90
C ASP A 145 -6.96 17.40 20.28
N ASN A 146 -7.89 16.65 20.88
CA ASN A 146 -7.65 16.04 22.19
C ASN A 146 -6.46 15.06 22.14
N PRO A 147 -5.49 15.19 23.09
CA PRO A 147 -4.32 14.33 23.15
C PRO A 147 -4.63 12.83 23.19
N ALA A 148 -5.75 12.41 23.79
CA ALA A 148 -6.17 11.01 23.80
C ALA A 148 -6.58 10.55 22.40
N THR A 149 -7.33 11.35 21.65
CA THR A 149 -7.71 11.06 20.27
C THR A 149 -6.46 10.95 19.38
N GLN A 150 -5.53 11.89 19.51
CA GLN A 150 -4.30 11.89 18.72
C GLN A 150 -3.41 10.67 19.03
N ARG A 151 -3.32 10.24 20.29
CA ARG A 151 -2.62 8.98 20.64
C ARG A 151 -3.30 7.77 20.02
N ASN A 152 -4.62 7.69 20.04
CA ASN A 152 -5.36 6.59 19.43
C ASN A 152 -5.14 6.55 17.91
N ILE A 153 -5.15 7.70 17.23
CA ILE A 153 -4.83 7.80 15.80
C ILE A 153 -3.40 7.31 15.52
N ALA A 154 -2.42 7.75 16.30
CA ALA A 154 -1.03 7.30 16.14
C ALA A 154 -0.89 5.78 16.33
N THR A 155 -1.58 5.21 17.32
CA THR A 155 -1.64 3.75 17.54
C THR A 155 -2.24 3.04 16.34
N LEU A 156 -3.40 3.49 15.84
CA LEU A 156 -4.06 2.89 14.68
C LEU A 156 -3.18 2.93 13.43
N ILE A 157 -2.48 4.04 13.18
CA ILE A 157 -1.52 4.16 12.07
C ILE A 157 -0.38 3.14 12.23
N SER A 158 0.18 3.01 13.45
CA SER A 158 1.25 2.02 13.71
C SER A 158 0.79 0.58 13.53
N ASP A 159 -0.51 0.32 13.74
CA ASP A 159 -1.16 -0.97 13.51
C ASP A 159 -1.56 -1.21 12.05
N GLY A 160 -1.23 -0.28 11.14
CA GLY A 160 -1.51 -0.39 9.71
C GLY A 160 -2.95 -0.03 9.32
N VAL A 161 -3.69 0.67 10.18
CA VAL A 161 -4.99 1.23 9.84
C VAL A 161 -4.79 2.52 9.02
N LEU A 162 -5.54 2.64 7.93
CA LEU A 162 -5.48 3.82 7.07
C LEU A 162 -6.49 4.86 7.53
N ILE A 163 -6.01 6.08 7.78
CA ILE A 163 -6.83 7.21 8.20
C ILE A 163 -7.17 8.07 7.00
N LEU A 164 -8.45 8.25 6.70
CA LEU A 164 -8.97 9.07 5.60
C LEU A 164 -9.57 10.37 6.14
N GLY A 165 -8.84 11.45 6.05
CA GLY A 165 -9.20 12.72 6.70
C GLY A 165 -8.77 12.77 8.18
N PRO A 166 -9.47 13.52 9.06
CA PRO A 166 -10.61 14.41 8.74
C PRO A 166 -10.20 15.63 7.93
N GLU A 167 -11.21 16.34 7.40
CA GLU A 167 -11.03 17.61 6.72
C GLU A 167 -11.33 18.80 7.64
N GLY A 168 -10.79 19.97 7.26
CA GLY A 168 -11.14 21.23 7.91
C GLY A 168 -12.42 21.83 7.35
N GLY A 169 -13.08 22.68 8.12
CA GLY A 169 -14.24 23.45 7.68
C GLY A 169 -15.30 23.64 8.76
N ASP A 170 -16.47 24.16 8.35
CA ASP A 170 -17.59 24.42 9.25
C ASP A 170 -18.17 23.10 9.78
N GLN A 171 -18.39 23.05 11.06
CA GLN A 171 -18.96 21.91 11.78
C GLN A 171 -20.41 22.15 12.17
N ALA A 172 -21.19 21.10 12.39
CA ALA A 172 -22.60 21.19 12.75
C ALA A 172 -22.86 21.94 14.06
N CYS A 173 -21.85 22.04 14.94
CA CYS A 173 -21.91 22.83 16.17
C CYS A 173 -21.64 24.33 15.97
N GLY A 174 -21.34 24.78 14.74
CA GLY A 174 -20.98 26.16 14.41
C GLY A 174 -19.51 26.52 14.60
N GLU A 175 -18.67 25.55 14.94
CA GLU A 175 -17.22 25.72 15.02
C GLU A 175 -16.55 25.50 13.67
N VAL A 176 -15.36 26.09 13.48
CA VAL A 176 -14.53 25.92 12.28
C VAL A 176 -13.22 25.25 12.68
N GLY A 177 -12.86 24.17 12.00
CA GLY A 177 -11.60 23.46 12.28
C GLY A 177 -11.56 22.06 11.70
N MET A 178 -10.52 21.31 12.08
CA MET A 178 -10.36 19.90 11.70
C MET A 178 -11.40 19.05 12.41
N GLY A 179 -11.91 18.02 11.75
CA GLY A 179 -12.86 17.08 12.35
C GLY A 179 -14.03 16.69 11.46
N ARG A 180 -14.21 17.34 10.29
CA ARG A 180 -15.23 16.93 9.31
C ARG A 180 -14.85 15.62 8.63
N MET A 181 -15.82 14.72 8.48
CA MET A 181 -15.64 13.56 7.62
C MET A 181 -15.37 14.01 6.18
N MET A 182 -14.39 13.41 5.51
CA MET A 182 -14.19 13.57 4.08
C MET A 182 -15.48 13.42 3.30
N GLU A 183 -15.59 14.09 2.17
CA GLU A 183 -16.79 13.98 1.33
C GLU A 183 -16.91 12.57 0.72
N PRO A 184 -18.16 12.08 0.55
CA PRO A 184 -18.43 10.72 0.07
C PRO A 184 -17.71 10.35 -1.22
N GLU A 185 -17.66 11.25 -2.19
CA GLU A 185 -17.00 11.05 -3.48
C GLU A 185 -15.49 10.90 -3.31
N ALA A 186 -14.87 11.71 -2.44
CA ALA A 186 -13.45 11.64 -2.16
C ALA A 186 -13.09 10.32 -1.43
N LEU A 187 -13.93 9.87 -0.49
CA LEU A 187 -13.77 8.56 0.16
C LEU A 187 -13.90 7.41 -0.84
N ALA A 188 -14.91 7.44 -1.72
CA ALA A 188 -15.10 6.42 -2.74
C ALA A 188 -13.92 6.37 -3.73
N ALA A 189 -13.39 7.53 -4.13
CA ALA A 189 -12.20 7.63 -4.98
C ALA A 189 -10.96 7.08 -4.27
N ALA A 190 -10.74 7.40 -2.99
CA ALA A 190 -9.63 6.88 -2.19
C ALA A 190 -9.70 5.34 -2.07
N VAL A 191 -10.86 4.78 -1.77
CA VAL A 191 -11.09 3.32 -1.73
C VAL A 191 -10.78 2.69 -3.08
N SER A 192 -11.23 3.29 -4.18
CA SER A 192 -11.01 2.77 -5.53
C SER A 192 -9.54 2.80 -5.93
N SER A 193 -8.82 3.89 -5.62
CA SER A 193 -7.40 4.01 -5.92
C SER A 193 -6.54 3.00 -5.14
N MET A 194 -6.86 2.75 -3.88
CA MET A 194 -6.15 1.77 -3.05
C MET A 194 -6.34 0.34 -3.54
N GLN A 195 -7.49 0.01 -4.08
CA GLN A 195 -7.78 -1.33 -4.59
C GLN A 195 -7.25 -1.58 -6.00
N LEU A 196 -7.07 -0.54 -6.80
CA LEU A 196 -6.35 -0.66 -8.07
C LEU A 196 -4.88 -1.06 -7.86
N SER A 197 -4.30 -0.67 -6.71
CA SER A 197 -2.96 -1.06 -6.29
C SER A 197 -2.89 -2.50 -5.73
N ALA A 198 -3.96 -2.97 -5.06
CA ALA A 198 -3.97 -4.28 -4.44
C ALA A 198 -4.10 -5.39 -5.50
N LYS A 199 -3.00 -6.11 -5.74
CA LYS A 199 -2.91 -7.28 -6.63
C LYS A 199 -2.89 -6.99 -8.14
N SER A 200 -2.63 -5.76 -8.57
CA SER A 200 -2.42 -5.45 -9.99
C SER A 200 -1.25 -6.24 -10.61
N LEU A 201 -0.32 -6.69 -9.79
CA LEU A 201 0.83 -7.51 -10.17
C LEU A 201 0.75 -8.95 -9.63
N ALA A 202 -0.45 -9.44 -9.27
CA ALA A 202 -0.62 -10.79 -8.74
C ALA A 202 -0.03 -11.84 -9.69
N GLY A 203 0.88 -12.67 -9.16
CA GLY A 203 1.57 -13.72 -9.92
C GLY A 203 2.65 -13.22 -10.89
N LYS A 204 2.85 -11.90 -11.02
CA LYS A 204 3.92 -11.33 -11.85
C LYS A 204 5.28 -11.47 -11.17
N ARG A 205 6.30 -11.81 -11.94
CA ARG A 205 7.69 -11.85 -11.48
C ARG A 205 8.37 -10.52 -11.78
N VAL A 206 8.83 -9.86 -10.73
CA VAL A 206 9.42 -8.52 -10.77
C VAL A 206 10.85 -8.57 -10.29
N LEU A 207 11.78 -7.97 -11.04
CA LEU A 207 13.17 -7.76 -10.66
C LEU A 207 13.41 -6.29 -10.39
N VAL A 208 13.91 -5.96 -9.21
CA VAL A 208 14.26 -4.58 -8.82
C VAL A 208 15.74 -4.52 -8.47
N THR A 209 16.46 -3.54 -9.01
CA THR A 209 17.81 -3.21 -8.55
C THR A 209 17.77 -2.00 -7.64
N ALA A 210 18.58 -1.98 -6.57
CA ALA A 210 18.57 -0.90 -5.57
C ALA A 210 19.95 -0.63 -4.98
N GLY A 211 20.10 0.52 -4.34
CA GLY A 211 21.33 0.92 -3.66
C GLY A 211 22.45 1.33 -4.62
N PRO A 212 23.60 1.78 -4.07
CA PRO A 212 24.77 2.12 -4.87
C PRO A 212 25.60 0.88 -5.20
N THR A 213 26.42 0.95 -6.25
CA THR A 213 27.57 0.05 -6.39
C THR A 213 28.81 0.68 -5.76
N PHE A 214 29.76 -0.15 -5.39
CA PHE A 214 31.05 0.23 -4.83
C PHE A 214 32.17 -0.43 -5.64
N GLU A 215 32.93 0.37 -6.36
CA GLU A 215 34.02 -0.07 -7.22
C GLU A 215 35.35 0.08 -6.48
N ALA A 216 35.92 -1.04 -6.05
CA ALA A 216 37.10 -1.05 -5.21
C ALA A 216 38.35 -0.52 -5.94
N ILE A 217 39.05 0.46 -5.37
CA ILE A 217 40.41 0.85 -5.76
C ILE A 217 41.42 -0.05 -5.06
N ASP A 218 41.16 -0.32 -3.79
CA ASP A 218 41.92 -1.26 -2.95
C ASP A 218 40.96 -1.83 -1.86
N PRO A 219 41.38 -2.75 -0.99
CA PRO A 219 40.50 -3.33 0.04
C PRO A 219 39.84 -2.33 1.00
N VAL A 220 40.26 -1.07 1.01
CA VAL A 220 39.81 -0.05 1.95
C VAL A 220 39.07 1.12 1.28
N ARG A 221 39.38 1.41 0.00
CA ARG A 221 38.88 2.59 -0.73
C ARG A 221 38.24 2.20 -2.05
N GLY A 222 37.23 2.94 -2.48
CA GLY A 222 36.56 2.73 -3.74
C GLY A 222 35.77 3.94 -4.20
N ILE A 223 35.16 3.81 -5.36
CA ILE A 223 34.25 4.78 -6.01
C ILE A 223 32.83 4.29 -5.76
N THR A 224 31.94 5.18 -5.31
CA THR A 224 30.53 4.85 -5.08
C THR A 224 29.66 6.09 -5.28
N ASN A 225 28.35 5.88 -5.41
CA ASN A 225 27.33 6.92 -5.51
C ASN A 225 26.68 7.19 -4.15
N HIS A 226 26.19 8.42 -3.96
CA HIS A 226 25.45 8.82 -2.75
C HIS A 226 23.99 8.30 -2.74
N SER A 227 23.76 7.06 -3.14
CA SER A 227 22.41 6.48 -3.09
C SER A 227 22.16 5.81 -1.74
N SER A 228 21.01 6.11 -1.15
CA SER A 228 20.55 5.45 0.09
C SER A 228 19.79 4.14 -0.15
N GLY A 229 19.43 3.83 -1.40
CA GLY A 229 18.59 2.68 -1.75
C GLY A 229 17.09 2.86 -1.46
N LYS A 230 16.66 3.98 -0.85
CA LYS A 230 15.26 4.20 -0.43
C LYS A 230 14.25 4.01 -1.55
N MET A 231 14.51 4.57 -2.74
CA MET A 231 13.58 4.49 -3.87
C MET A 231 13.40 3.05 -4.36
N GLY A 232 14.50 2.31 -4.57
CA GLY A 232 14.43 0.91 -5.00
C GLY A 232 13.72 0.02 -3.99
N TYR A 233 13.93 0.25 -2.68
CA TYR A 233 13.25 -0.50 -1.63
C TYR A 233 11.76 -0.15 -1.55
N ALA A 234 11.38 1.12 -1.75
CA ALA A 234 9.98 1.53 -1.82
C ALA A 234 9.25 0.92 -3.03
N ILE A 235 9.92 0.85 -4.20
CA ILE A 235 9.37 0.18 -5.39
C ILE A 235 9.23 -1.32 -5.16
N ALA A 236 10.22 -1.97 -4.55
CA ALA A 236 10.15 -3.39 -4.21
C ALA A 236 8.97 -3.68 -3.25
N GLN A 237 8.78 -2.84 -2.22
CA GLN A 237 7.65 -2.97 -1.30
C GLN A 237 6.32 -2.74 -2.02
N ALA A 238 6.20 -1.70 -2.86
CA ALA A 238 4.99 -1.43 -3.62
C ALA A 238 4.64 -2.59 -4.59
N ALA A 239 5.64 -3.23 -5.20
CA ALA A 239 5.43 -4.40 -6.04
C ALA A 239 4.96 -5.63 -5.23
N ILE A 240 5.48 -5.83 -4.01
CA ILE A 240 5.00 -6.87 -3.07
C ILE A 240 3.53 -6.60 -2.71
N ASP A 241 3.20 -5.37 -2.32
CA ASP A 241 1.86 -4.95 -1.95
C ASP A 241 0.86 -5.13 -3.12
N ALA A 242 1.36 -4.95 -4.35
CA ALA A 242 0.62 -5.24 -5.58
C ALA A 242 0.54 -6.75 -5.92
N GLY A 243 1.07 -7.63 -5.08
CA GLY A 243 0.98 -9.09 -5.21
C GLY A 243 2.02 -9.73 -6.12
N ALA A 244 3.10 -9.01 -6.47
CA ALA A 244 4.17 -9.54 -7.30
C ALA A 244 5.12 -10.47 -6.52
N HIS A 245 5.72 -11.40 -7.24
CA HIS A 245 6.86 -12.16 -6.75
C HIS A 245 8.15 -11.39 -7.02
N VAL A 246 8.69 -10.73 -5.98
CA VAL A 246 9.80 -9.78 -6.12
C VAL A 246 11.15 -10.42 -5.85
N THR A 247 12.08 -10.26 -6.79
CA THR A 247 13.52 -10.45 -6.59
C THR A 247 14.20 -9.08 -6.51
N LEU A 248 14.90 -8.83 -5.41
CA LEU A 248 15.63 -7.59 -5.16
C LEU A 248 17.14 -7.84 -5.26
N ILE A 249 17.84 -7.13 -6.14
CA ILE A 249 19.31 -7.11 -6.21
C ILE A 249 19.76 -5.78 -5.60
N SER A 250 20.48 -5.82 -4.50
CA SER A 250 20.83 -4.61 -3.75
C SER A 250 22.31 -4.45 -3.50
N GLY A 251 22.82 -3.26 -3.82
CA GLY A 251 24.10 -2.77 -3.32
C GLY A 251 24.03 -2.46 -1.81
N PRO A 252 25.15 -2.02 -1.21
CA PRO A 252 25.25 -1.73 0.21
C PRO A 252 24.30 -0.60 0.61
N THR A 253 23.41 -0.83 1.58
CA THR A 253 22.51 0.18 2.14
C THR A 253 22.46 0.05 3.67
N ALA A 254 22.11 1.15 4.36
CA ALA A 254 21.94 1.19 5.81
C ALA A 254 20.46 1.07 6.25
N ILE A 255 19.53 0.93 5.30
CA ILE A 255 18.10 0.86 5.59
C ILE A 255 17.62 -0.60 5.65
N PRO A 256 16.55 -0.90 6.40
CA PRO A 256 15.97 -2.24 6.48
C PRO A 256 15.53 -2.74 5.10
N VAL A 257 15.85 -3.98 4.78
CA VAL A 257 15.41 -4.64 3.54
C VAL A 257 13.92 -4.97 3.66
N PRO A 258 13.09 -4.66 2.64
CA PRO A 258 11.70 -5.08 2.60
C PRO A 258 11.61 -6.62 2.54
N ASN A 259 10.46 -7.17 2.94
CA ASN A 259 10.23 -8.63 2.98
C ASN A 259 10.02 -9.20 1.57
N VAL A 260 11.08 -9.21 0.76
CA VAL A 260 11.09 -9.71 -0.62
C VAL A 260 11.18 -11.23 -0.69
N HIS A 261 10.69 -11.83 -1.77
CA HIS A 261 10.77 -13.28 -2.00
C HIS A 261 12.21 -13.77 -2.20
N LYS A 262 13.05 -12.93 -2.83
CA LYS A 262 14.47 -13.24 -3.02
C LYS A 262 15.30 -11.96 -2.92
N LEU A 263 16.35 -12.00 -2.07
CA LEU A 263 17.35 -10.94 -1.98
C LEU A 263 18.67 -11.45 -2.52
N ILE A 264 19.32 -10.64 -3.36
CA ILE A 264 20.67 -10.88 -3.86
C ILE A 264 21.51 -9.66 -3.50
N ALA A 265 22.40 -9.81 -2.53
CA ALA A 265 23.34 -8.77 -2.15
C ALA A 265 24.51 -8.72 -3.12
N ILE A 266 24.86 -7.52 -3.57
CA ILE A 266 26.01 -7.27 -4.46
C ILE A 266 26.83 -6.11 -3.91
N THR A 267 28.01 -5.93 -4.46
CA THR A 267 28.88 -4.80 -4.12
C THR A 267 29.24 -3.99 -5.37
N SER A 268 29.66 -4.62 -6.45
CA SER A 268 30.14 -3.93 -7.65
C SER A 268 29.15 -3.96 -8.81
N ALA A 269 29.35 -3.07 -9.79
CA ALA A 269 28.60 -3.02 -11.05
C ALA A 269 28.67 -4.35 -11.81
N LYS A 270 29.85 -5.00 -11.80
CA LYS A 270 30.01 -6.33 -12.40
C LYS A 270 29.12 -7.38 -11.73
N GLN A 271 29.09 -7.41 -10.39
CA GLN A 271 28.22 -8.34 -9.65
C GLN A 271 26.74 -8.05 -9.90
N LEU A 272 26.37 -6.77 -10.01
CA LEU A 272 25.01 -6.38 -10.38
C LEU A 272 24.63 -6.91 -11.75
N PHE A 273 25.49 -6.70 -12.76
CA PHE A 273 25.26 -7.18 -14.12
C PHE A 273 25.12 -8.70 -14.17
N ASP A 274 26.04 -9.44 -13.53
CA ASP A 274 26.04 -10.90 -13.49
C ASP A 274 24.78 -11.43 -12.77
N ALA A 275 24.35 -10.77 -11.68
CA ALA A 275 23.14 -11.11 -10.93
C ALA A 275 21.86 -10.86 -11.75
N VAL A 276 21.78 -9.73 -12.47
CA VAL A 276 20.65 -9.45 -13.37
C VAL A 276 20.62 -10.49 -14.50
N LYS A 277 21.73 -10.72 -15.16
CA LYS A 277 21.83 -11.70 -16.25
C LYS A 277 21.38 -13.09 -15.85
N SER A 278 21.71 -13.52 -14.63
CA SER A 278 21.35 -14.85 -14.12
C SER A 278 19.89 -14.98 -13.67
N ASN A 279 19.16 -13.88 -13.48
CA ASN A 279 17.79 -13.88 -12.92
C ASN A 279 16.73 -13.27 -13.84
N ILE A 280 17.11 -12.78 -15.04
CA ILE A 280 16.20 -12.02 -15.90
C ILE A 280 15.26 -12.89 -16.75
N SER A 281 15.59 -14.15 -17.01
CA SER A 281 14.95 -15.01 -18.01
C SER A 281 13.44 -15.21 -17.81
N GLU A 282 12.96 -15.13 -16.59
CA GLU A 282 11.55 -15.34 -16.25
C GLU A 282 10.85 -14.09 -15.71
N ILE A 283 11.51 -12.96 -15.78
CA ILE A 283 11.01 -11.69 -15.27
C ILE A 283 10.06 -11.03 -16.29
N GLU A 284 8.97 -10.49 -15.80
CA GLU A 284 7.97 -9.78 -16.61
C GLU A 284 8.12 -8.25 -16.49
N LEU A 285 8.60 -7.76 -15.32
CA LEU A 285 8.87 -6.33 -15.08
C LEU A 285 10.26 -6.17 -14.47
N PHE A 286 11.04 -5.27 -15.04
CA PHE A 286 12.38 -4.94 -14.56
C PHE A 286 12.46 -3.46 -14.19
N PHE A 287 12.77 -3.17 -12.92
CA PHE A 287 13.00 -1.82 -12.41
C PHE A 287 14.48 -1.61 -12.15
N SER A 288 15.13 -0.82 -13.02
CA SER A 288 16.54 -0.45 -12.89
C SER A 288 16.66 0.84 -12.07
N VAL A 289 16.85 0.69 -10.75
CA VAL A 289 16.84 1.81 -9.78
C VAL A 289 18.17 1.94 -9.05
N ALA A 290 19.04 0.95 -9.14
CA ALA A 290 20.37 1.01 -8.54
C ALA A 290 21.18 2.19 -9.11
N ALA A 291 21.89 2.89 -8.24
CA ALA A 291 22.88 3.90 -8.66
C ALA A 291 24.20 3.20 -9.00
N VAL A 292 24.33 2.80 -10.24
CA VAL A 292 25.50 2.11 -10.76
C VAL A 292 26.60 3.15 -11.02
N ALA A 293 27.84 2.86 -10.62
CA ALA A 293 28.97 3.71 -11.02
C ALA A 293 29.26 3.49 -12.52
N ASP A 294 29.35 4.57 -13.29
CA ASP A 294 29.62 4.53 -14.73
C ASP A 294 31.02 3.99 -15.07
N TYR A 295 31.93 4.10 -14.10
CA TYR A 295 33.32 3.70 -14.25
C TYR A 295 33.79 2.86 -13.07
N THR A 296 34.65 1.87 -13.36
CA THR A 296 35.35 1.02 -12.37
C THR A 296 36.87 1.11 -12.56
N PRO A 297 37.69 0.98 -11.50
CA PRO A 297 39.13 0.86 -11.67
C PRO A 297 39.54 -0.33 -12.53
N LYS A 298 40.32 -0.09 -13.58
CA LYS A 298 40.79 -1.13 -14.51
C LYS A 298 41.67 -2.17 -13.83
N SER A 299 42.44 -1.76 -12.81
CA SER A 299 43.39 -2.62 -12.10
C SER A 299 43.28 -2.35 -10.59
N PRO A 300 42.24 -2.88 -9.89
CA PRO A 300 42.12 -2.73 -8.47
C PRO A 300 43.26 -3.43 -7.73
N SER A 301 43.82 -2.80 -6.69
CA SER A 301 44.90 -3.39 -5.92
C SER A 301 44.34 -4.37 -4.87
N ASN A 302 44.97 -5.53 -4.74
CA ASN A 302 44.65 -6.51 -3.70
C ASN A 302 45.21 -6.14 -2.32
N GLN A 303 46.01 -5.08 -2.22
CA GLN A 303 46.60 -4.57 -1.00
C GLN A 303 46.31 -3.08 -0.86
N LYS A 304 46.17 -2.59 0.39
CA LYS A 304 45.99 -1.17 0.66
C LYS A 304 47.17 -0.36 0.07
N LEU A 305 46.89 0.55 -0.84
CA LEU A 305 47.83 1.47 -1.43
C LEU A 305 48.34 2.43 -0.35
N LYS A 306 49.67 2.40 -0.09
CA LYS A 306 50.31 3.28 0.89
C LYS A 306 50.49 4.66 0.29
N LYS A 307 50.39 5.71 1.12
CA LYS A 307 50.72 7.09 0.73
C LYS A 307 52.21 7.21 0.42
N SER A 308 52.55 7.64 -0.80
CA SER A 308 53.92 7.82 -1.26
C SER A 308 54.43 9.25 -1.19
N GLY A 309 53.51 10.24 -0.96
CA GLY A 309 53.81 11.65 -1.10
C GLY A 309 53.56 12.21 -2.50
N GLU A 310 53.45 11.36 -3.50
CA GLU A 310 53.13 11.72 -4.88
C GLU A 310 51.65 11.59 -5.19
N PRO A 311 51.13 12.30 -6.23
CA PRO A 311 49.77 12.11 -6.74
C PRO A 311 49.54 10.66 -7.15
N LEU A 312 48.32 10.14 -6.80
CA LEU A 312 47.86 8.80 -7.23
C LEU A 312 47.00 8.94 -8.48
N THR A 313 47.40 8.35 -9.58
CA THR A 313 46.58 8.23 -10.81
C THR A 313 45.88 6.89 -10.80
N ILE A 314 44.57 6.90 -11.09
CA ILE A 314 43.76 5.69 -11.21
C ILE A 314 43.17 5.65 -12.63
N GLU A 315 43.50 4.63 -13.38
CA GLU A 315 42.93 4.36 -14.70
C GLU A 315 41.54 3.72 -14.50
N LEU A 316 40.51 4.30 -15.13
CA LEU A 316 39.15 3.84 -15.05
C LEU A 316 38.68 3.31 -16.41
N GLU A 317 37.81 2.31 -16.37
CA GLU A 317 37.11 1.77 -17.55
C GLU A 317 35.58 1.82 -17.35
N PRO A 318 34.81 1.93 -18.45
CA PRO A 318 33.35 1.95 -18.36
C PRO A 318 32.79 0.65 -17.77
N THR A 319 31.71 0.75 -16.98
CA THR A 319 30.93 -0.40 -16.51
C THR A 319 29.90 -0.84 -17.55
N ALA A 320 29.32 -2.03 -17.37
CA ALA A 320 28.30 -2.54 -18.28
C ALA A 320 26.96 -1.81 -18.08
N ASP A 321 26.31 -1.43 -19.19
CA ASP A 321 24.95 -0.91 -19.17
C ASP A 321 23.95 -2.04 -18.93
N VAL A 322 23.46 -2.12 -17.70
CA VAL A 322 22.50 -3.16 -17.25
C VAL A 322 21.14 -2.98 -17.91
N LEU A 323 20.65 -1.73 -18.01
CA LEU A 323 19.34 -1.45 -18.59
C LEU A 323 19.34 -1.70 -20.10
N GLY A 324 20.37 -1.21 -20.80
CA GLY A 324 20.56 -1.44 -22.24
C GLY A 324 20.67 -2.92 -22.57
N TYR A 325 21.42 -3.69 -21.75
CA TYR A 325 21.50 -5.15 -21.90
C TYR A 325 20.12 -5.81 -21.80
N VAL A 326 19.32 -5.49 -20.76
CA VAL A 326 18.01 -6.13 -20.55
C VAL A 326 17.02 -5.72 -21.65
N ALA A 327 16.99 -4.44 -22.02
CA ALA A 327 16.14 -3.93 -23.09
C ALA A 327 16.49 -4.52 -24.48
N GLY A 328 17.74 -4.92 -24.69
CA GLY A 328 18.22 -5.54 -25.91
C GLY A 328 17.99 -7.06 -26.01
N LEU A 329 17.38 -7.69 -25.03
CA LEU A 329 17.07 -9.13 -25.08
C LEU A 329 16.03 -9.44 -26.17
N PRO A 330 16.03 -10.65 -26.78
CA PRO A 330 15.03 -11.04 -27.79
C PRO A 330 13.58 -10.93 -27.29
N ASN A 331 13.34 -11.23 -26.01
CA ASN A 331 12.04 -11.08 -25.32
C ASN A 331 12.28 -10.32 -24.02
N PRO A 332 12.42 -8.98 -24.08
CA PRO A 332 12.71 -8.20 -22.89
C PRO A 332 11.47 -8.13 -21.98
N PRO A 333 11.65 -8.09 -20.66
CA PRO A 333 10.58 -7.71 -19.76
C PRO A 333 10.19 -6.26 -20.01
N PHE A 334 9.05 -5.81 -19.44
CA PHE A 334 8.76 -4.39 -19.40
C PHE A 334 9.80 -3.69 -18.50
N CYS A 335 10.59 -2.79 -19.08
CA CYS A 335 11.70 -2.13 -18.39
C CYS A 335 11.30 -0.71 -17.94
N VAL A 336 11.64 -0.39 -16.69
CA VAL A 336 11.54 0.97 -16.14
C VAL A 336 12.93 1.36 -15.64
N GLY A 337 13.51 2.39 -16.26
CA GLY A 337 14.80 2.95 -15.88
C GLY A 337 14.63 4.31 -15.17
N PHE A 338 15.56 4.63 -14.28
CA PHE A 338 15.65 5.91 -13.60
C PHE A 338 17.01 6.52 -13.88
N ALA A 339 17.01 7.75 -14.38
CA ALA A 339 18.22 8.52 -14.60
C ALA A 339 18.25 9.72 -13.65
N ALA A 340 19.43 10.02 -13.12
CA ALA A 340 19.69 11.23 -12.35
C ALA A 340 20.48 12.19 -13.25
N GLU A 341 19.77 13.13 -13.89
CA GLU A 341 20.37 14.11 -14.78
C GLU A 341 20.48 15.45 -14.08
N SER A 342 21.63 16.11 -14.21
CA SER A 342 21.85 17.46 -13.67
C SER A 342 21.62 18.57 -14.70
N GLN A 343 21.58 18.22 -16.00
CA GLN A 343 21.36 19.15 -17.12
C GLN A 343 20.55 18.46 -18.22
N ASN A 344 19.72 19.25 -18.92
CA ASN A 344 18.94 18.79 -20.09
C ASN A 344 18.01 17.57 -19.83
N ALA A 345 17.41 17.50 -18.66
CA ALA A 345 16.31 16.57 -18.43
C ALA A 345 15.13 16.98 -19.33
N ALA A 346 14.89 16.20 -20.40
CA ALA A 346 13.79 16.43 -21.34
C ALA A 346 12.47 15.89 -20.79
#